data_aca1708850640e54fd7b5ae491a258b6
#
_entry.id   aca1708850640e54fd7b5ae491a258b6
#
_cell.length_a   1.000
_cell.length_b   1.000
_cell.length_c   1.000
_cell.angle_alpha   90.00
_cell.angle_beta   90.00
_cell.angle_gamma   90.00
#
_symmetry.space_group_name_H-M   'P 1'
#
loop_
_entity.id
_entity.type
_entity.pdbx_description
1 polymer ?
#
loop_
_entity_poly.entity_id
_entity_poly.type
_entity_poly.pdbx_seq_one_letter_code
_entity_poly.pdbx_strand_id
1 'polypeptide(L)'
;MYRRLIVNVAEHETRVAIQEDGTIVELFVQRKDGSDIAGNIYKGRVQRVLPGMQAAFVNIGLEQAAFLHVNDVIDERFYSQDDYAQAFSNDDAQPDATEKDTEADDFFNAPDREKHIEELLREGQEILVHVAKSPIGTKGARVTGHVSLPERYLVLMANSDHIGVSRKIENEEERSRLKAMIGDLREDHIGYIARTASEGTDSRKVSREMKFLNNLWKNILKRYQAASAPALLHKELDVSLRALRDLLTSEAERLIIDSKNAYDTIKRFIETFMPGLRNSIELYEGSEPIFDAFNLEGDISRALQKKVWLKSGGYIVIEQTEALVAIDVNTGRYVGKHNLEETIVKTNLEAVKEIAYQIRLRDIGGLIIIDFIDMEKKSNQDKIYNAFKDALKKDRSKINILPFSEMGLIQMTRKRVKKSLTSLMCEPCFYCEGAGYQISRRTICFNIYREILRAAQDMTGERFTLRVNPEIAEYLHGEENRIIVLLEQITGKPVIIYPHKEFHMEEFDIFEHQA
;
A
#
# COMPACT_ATOMS: atom_id res chain seq x y z
N MET A 1 -24.26 -6.24 -11.53
CA MET A 1 -22.81 -6.35 -11.30
C MET A 1 -22.57 -7.60 -10.46
N TYR A 2 -21.96 -8.61 -11.05
CA TYR A 2 -21.69 -9.87 -10.35
C TYR A 2 -20.30 -9.78 -9.72
N ARG A 3 -20.20 -9.99 -8.42
CA ARG A 3 -18.98 -9.83 -7.64
C ARG A 3 -18.62 -11.11 -6.91
N ARG A 4 -17.33 -11.48 -6.97
CA ARG A 4 -16.76 -12.64 -6.28
C ARG A 4 -15.53 -12.23 -5.49
N LEU A 5 -15.37 -12.85 -4.34
CA LEU A 5 -14.11 -12.88 -3.60
C LEU A 5 -13.50 -14.25 -3.83
N ILE A 6 -12.31 -14.31 -4.39
CA ILE A 6 -11.58 -15.55 -4.67
C ILE A 6 -10.38 -15.59 -3.73
N VAL A 7 -10.32 -16.62 -2.91
CA VAL A 7 -9.31 -16.77 -1.84
C VAL A 7 -8.44 -17.99 -2.16
N ASN A 8 -7.15 -17.74 -2.33
CA ASN A 8 -6.12 -18.75 -2.47
C ASN A 8 -5.29 -18.81 -1.20
N VAL A 9 -5.24 -19.96 -0.54
CA VAL A 9 -4.52 -20.17 0.71
C VAL A 9 -3.38 -21.16 0.50
N ALA A 10 -2.17 -20.65 0.36
CA ALA A 10 -0.95 -21.44 0.32
C ALA A 10 -0.27 -21.52 1.69
N GLU A 11 0.75 -22.36 1.80
CA GLU A 11 1.52 -22.53 3.05
C GLU A 11 2.19 -21.23 3.51
N HIS A 12 2.73 -20.46 2.57
CA HIS A 12 3.54 -19.26 2.85
C HIS A 12 2.81 -17.93 2.62
N GLU A 13 1.70 -17.94 1.87
CA GLU A 13 0.90 -16.74 1.64
C GLU A 13 -0.59 -17.04 1.47
N THR A 14 -1.40 -16.03 1.73
CA THR A 14 -2.82 -16.01 1.41
C THR A 14 -3.10 -14.84 0.49
N ARG A 15 -3.77 -15.11 -0.64
CA ARG A 15 -4.16 -14.11 -1.63
C ARG A 15 -5.68 -14.01 -1.69
N VAL A 16 -6.21 -12.79 -1.72
CA VAL A 16 -7.65 -12.54 -1.89
C VAL A 16 -7.85 -11.59 -3.06
N ALA A 17 -8.52 -12.07 -4.08
CA ALA A 17 -8.86 -11.29 -5.26
C ALA A 17 -10.34 -10.90 -5.25
N ILE A 18 -10.63 -9.64 -5.59
CA ILE A 18 -11.99 -9.19 -5.89
C ILE A 18 -12.15 -9.21 -7.40
N GLN A 19 -13.11 -10.00 -7.87
CA GLN A 19 -13.49 -10.07 -9.27
C GLN A 19 -14.85 -9.40 -9.48
N GLU A 20 -14.94 -8.45 -10.41
CA GLU A 20 -16.18 -7.79 -10.85
C GLU A 20 -16.42 -8.11 -12.32
N ASP A 21 -17.57 -8.72 -12.63
CA ASP A 21 -17.97 -9.12 -14.02
C ASP A 21 -16.86 -9.86 -14.78
N GLY A 22 -16.14 -10.77 -14.10
CA GLY A 22 -15.10 -11.61 -14.67
C GLY A 22 -13.69 -11.02 -14.70
N THR A 23 -13.49 -9.76 -14.24
CA THR A 23 -12.21 -9.07 -14.23
C THR A 23 -11.76 -8.81 -12.79
N ILE A 24 -10.50 -9.08 -12.47
CA ILE A 24 -9.93 -8.77 -11.15
C ILE A 24 -9.80 -7.25 -10.98
N VAL A 25 -10.31 -6.70 -9.88
CA VAL A 25 -10.25 -5.25 -9.63
C VAL A 25 -9.41 -4.87 -8.42
N GLU A 26 -9.24 -5.78 -7.48
CA GLU A 26 -8.39 -5.58 -6.31
C GLU A 26 -7.72 -6.90 -5.92
N LEU A 27 -6.48 -6.84 -5.45
CA LEU A 27 -5.72 -7.96 -4.92
C LEU A 27 -5.19 -7.61 -3.53
N PHE A 28 -5.35 -8.55 -2.61
CA PHE A 28 -4.75 -8.52 -1.28
C PHE A 28 -3.84 -9.72 -1.14
N VAL A 29 -2.64 -9.49 -0.62
CA VAL A 29 -1.66 -10.53 -0.38
C VAL A 29 -1.18 -10.41 1.06
N GLN A 30 -1.23 -11.51 1.80
CA GLN A 30 -0.68 -11.61 3.14
C GLN A 30 0.33 -12.75 3.18
N ARG A 31 1.58 -12.43 3.42
CA ARG A 31 2.64 -13.43 3.64
C ARG A 31 2.67 -13.86 5.10
N LYS A 32 2.97 -15.13 5.33
CA LYS A 32 3.03 -15.70 6.68
C LYS A 32 4.39 -15.50 7.37
N ASP A 33 5.21 -14.60 6.85
CA ASP A 33 6.51 -14.20 7.41
C ASP A 33 6.39 -13.30 8.66
N GLY A 34 5.17 -12.98 9.09
CA GLY A 34 4.91 -12.12 10.25
C GLY A 34 5.12 -10.63 9.99
N SER A 35 5.39 -10.21 8.75
CA SER A 35 5.65 -8.80 8.39
C SER A 35 4.41 -7.91 8.47
N ASP A 36 3.20 -8.47 8.26
CA ASP A 36 1.94 -7.71 8.35
C ASP A 36 1.33 -7.84 9.75
N ILE A 37 1.61 -6.85 10.58
CA ILE A 37 1.14 -6.75 11.96
C ILE A 37 0.16 -5.58 12.18
N ALA A 38 -0.22 -4.85 11.13
CA ALA A 38 -1.17 -3.74 11.24
C ALA A 38 -2.51 -4.24 11.83
N GLY A 39 -3.05 -3.50 12.81
CA GLY A 39 -4.24 -3.90 13.57
C GLY A 39 -3.94 -4.71 14.83
N ASN A 40 -2.73 -5.24 15.00
CA ASN A 40 -2.36 -5.93 16.23
C ASN A 40 -2.25 -4.95 17.41
N ILE A 41 -2.57 -5.46 18.62
CA ILE A 41 -2.45 -4.68 19.85
C ILE A 41 -1.42 -5.36 20.74
N TYR A 42 -0.48 -4.57 21.24
CA TYR A 42 0.62 -5.03 22.09
C TYR A 42 0.63 -4.29 23.43
N LYS A 43 1.15 -4.94 24.45
CA LYS A 43 1.74 -4.28 25.59
C LYS A 43 3.19 -4.03 25.25
N GLY A 44 3.57 -2.75 25.05
CA GLY A 44 4.92 -2.35 24.69
C GLY A 44 5.63 -1.70 25.87
N ARG A 45 6.97 -1.59 25.77
CA ARG A 45 7.80 -0.87 26.74
C ARG A 45 8.51 0.28 26.04
N VAL A 46 8.36 1.49 26.56
CA VAL A 46 9.06 2.68 26.04
C VAL A 46 10.56 2.47 26.21
N GLN A 47 11.31 2.46 25.11
CA GLN A 47 12.76 2.32 25.11
C GLN A 47 13.46 3.66 25.16
N ARG A 48 12.93 4.66 24.44
CA ARG A 48 13.54 5.97 24.32
C ARG A 48 12.49 7.04 24.04
N VAL A 49 12.61 8.18 24.72
CA VAL A 49 11.80 9.37 24.44
C VAL A 49 12.68 10.40 23.74
N LEU A 50 12.17 11.00 22.66
CA LEU A 50 12.88 11.98 21.82
C LEU A 50 12.11 13.30 21.76
N PRO A 51 12.36 14.23 22.71
CA PRO A 51 11.66 15.52 22.77
C PRO A 51 11.79 16.33 21.49
N GLY A 52 12.96 16.35 20.87
CA GLY A 52 13.22 17.12 19.64
C GLY A 52 12.41 16.65 18.41
N MET A 53 11.88 15.41 18.45
CA MET A 53 11.03 14.84 17.41
C MET A 53 9.57 14.69 17.87
N GLN A 54 9.26 15.04 19.10
CA GLN A 54 7.97 14.83 19.74
C GLN A 54 7.47 13.38 19.54
N ALA A 55 8.34 12.41 19.80
CA ALA A 55 8.09 10.98 19.53
C ALA A 55 8.80 10.08 20.55
N ALA A 56 8.37 8.84 20.63
CA ALA A 56 9.01 7.78 21.42
C ALA A 56 9.22 6.52 20.60
N PHE A 57 10.24 5.74 20.94
CA PHE A 57 10.44 4.40 20.46
C PHE A 57 9.96 3.37 21.50
N VAL A 58 9.13 2.42 21.03
CA VAL A 58 8.47 1.43 21.88
C VAL A 58 8.89 0.02 21.46
N ASN A 59 9.37 -0.77 22.40
CA ASN A 59 9.62 -2.19 22.20
C ASN A 59 8.28 -2.95 22.27
N ILE A 60 7.89 -3.57 21.17
CA ILE A 60 6.72 -4.44 21.05
C ILE A 60 7.08 -5.90 20.81
N GLY A 61 8.37 -6.28 20.97
CA GLY A 61 8.87 -7.64 20.78
C GLY A 61 9.34 -7.94 19.34
N LEU A 62 9.56 -6.92 18.52
CA LEU A 62 10.14 -7.02 17.17
C LEU A 62 11.60 -6.59 17.18
N GLU A 63 12.35 -6.94 16.13
CA GLU A 63 13.75 -6.52 15.96
C GLU A 63 13.90 -4.98 15.96
N GLN A 64 12.96 -4.30 15.32
CA GLN A 64 12.95 -2.84 15.24
C GLN A 64 11.92 -2.27 16.21
N ALA A 65 12.33 -1.25 16.98
CA ALA A 65 11.42 -0.52 17.86
C ALA A 65 10.33 0.20 17.07
N ALA A 66 9.12 0.19 17.59
CA ALA A 66 7.98 0.88 16.99
C ALA A 66 8.01 2.38 17.28
N PHE A 67 7.59 3.19 16.33
CA PHE A 67 7.52 4.65 16.42
C PHE A 67 6.15 5.10 16.93
N LEU A 68 6.13 5.92 17.98
CA LEU A 68 4.94 6.52 18.58
C LEU A 68 5.10 8.05 18.60
N HIS A 69 4.20 8.77 17.92
CA HIS A 69 4.20 10.25 17.91
C HIS A 69 3.42 10.80 19.10
N VAL A 70 3.72 12.04 19.56
CA VAL A 70 3.06 12.67 20.71
C VAL A 70 1.53 12.71 20.60
N ASN A 71 0.99 12.97 19.42
CA ASN A 71 -0.46 12.99 19.17
C ASN A 71 -1.12 11.60 19.26
N ASP A 72 -0.31 10.55 19.20
CA ASP A 72 -0.74 9.16 19.30
C ASP A 72 -0.65 8.60 20.73
N VAL A 73 -0.25 9.43 21.73
CA VAL A 73 -0.10 9.02 23.12
C VAL A 73 -1.41 9.24 23.88
N ILE A 74 -1.79 8.26 24.67
CA ILE A 74 -2.95 8.32 25.57
C ILE A 74 -2.50 8.22 27.02
N ASP A 75 -3.19 8.93 27.90
CA ASP A 75 -2.96 8.91 29.34
C ASP A 75 -3.22 7.51 29.93
N GLU A 76 -2.34 7.03 30.81
CA GLU A 76 -2.44 5.70 31.44
C GLU A 76 -3.75 5.45 32.19
N ARG A 77 -4.41 6.50 32.65
CA ARG A 77 -5.70 6.42 33.36
C ARG A 77 -6.78 5.71 32.55
N PHE A 78 -6.65 5.63 31.24
CA PHE A 78 -7.60 4.93 30.36
C PHE A 78 -7.45 3.40 30.36
N TYR A 79 -6.47 2.84 31.05
CA TYR A 79 -6.19 1.39 31.04
C TYR A 79 -6.63 0.66 32.32
N SER A 80 -7.00 1.39 33.40
CA SER A 80 -7.56 0.78 34.61
C SER A 80 -9.09 0.78 34.55
N GLN A 81 -9.72 -0.33 34.96
CA GLN A 81 -11.19 -0.43 34.96
C GLN A 81 -11.85 0.54 35.94
N ASP A 82 -11.17 0.88 37.05
CA ASP A 82 -11.69 1.73 38.10
C ASP A 82 -11.52 3.24 37.77
N ASP A 83 -10.49 3.59 37.00
CA ASP A 83 -10.22 4.96 36.61
C ASP A 83 -10.91 5.37 35.31
N TYR A 84 -11.35 4.39 34.52
CA TYR A 84 -12.10 4.60 33.27
C TYR A 84 -13.40 5.39 33.49
N ALA A 85 -14.15 5.06 34.54
CA ALA A 85 -15.37 5.76 34.91
C ALA A 85 -15.11 7.17 35.48
N GLN A 86 -13.97 7.43 36.14
CA GLN A 86 -13.65 8.71 36.75
C GLN A 86 -13.03 9.72 35.78
N ALA A 87 -12.32 9.26 34.72
CA ALA A 87 -11.65 10.12 33.77
C ALA A 87 -12.66 10.96 32.92
N PHE A 88 -13.87 10.46 32.70
CA PHE A 88 -14.92 11.13 31.91
C PHE A 88 -15.95 11.89 32.74
N SER A 89 -15.94 11.77 34.07
CA SER A 89 -16.88 12.50 34.92
C SER A 89 -16.48 13.96 35.20
N ASN A 90 -15.29 14.41 34.79
CA ASN A 90 -14.75 15.72 35.12
C ASN A 90 -14.60 16.69 33.94
N ASP A 91 -15.03 16.37 32.73
CA ASP A 91 -14.93 17.26 31.57
C ASP A 91 -16.34 17.75 31.13
N ASP A 92 -16.86 18.75 31.85
CA ASP A 92 -17.94 19.64 31.41
C ASP A 92 -17.39 20.69 30.41
N ALA A 93 -16.85 20.25 29.27
CA ALA A 93 -16.50 21.13 28.17
C ALA A 93 -17.22 20.68 26.90
N GLN A 94 -18.32 21.36 26.57
CA GLN A 94 -18.95 21.26 25.25
C GLN A 94 -17.98 21.76 24.18
N PRO A 95 -17.65 20.99 23.15
CA PRO A 95 -16.92 21.52 22.01
C PRO A 95 -17.90 22.20 21.05
N ASP A 96 -17.64 23.45 20.79
CA ASP A 96 -18.30 24.27 19.78
C ASP A 96 -18.04 23.70 18.38
N ALA A 97 -19.13 23.51 17.62
CA ALA A 97 -19.11 22.87 16.31
C ALA A 97 -18.66 23.87 15.24
N THR A 98 -17.43 23.76 14.76
CA THR A 98 -17.06 24.25 13.43
C THR A 98 -16.43 23.13 12.60
N GLU A 99 -17.13 22.81 11.54
CA GLU A 99 -16.81 21.77 10.56
C GLU A 99 -15.46 21.99 9.87
N LYS A 100 -14.58 21.01 9.92
CA LYS A 100 -13.55 20.76 8.89
C LYS A 100 -13.32 19.27 8.67
N ASP A 101 -13.33 18.90 7.39
CA ASP A 101 -13.23 17.57 6.83
C ASP A 101 -11.93 16.83 7.12
N THR A 102 -11.99 15.74 7.92
CA THR A 102 -10.89 14.78 8.03
C THR A 102 -11.36 13.38 8.46
N GLU A 103 -10.74 12.31 7.92
CA GLU A 103 -11.02 10.89 8.23
C GLU A 103 -10.50 10.52 9.64
N ALA A 104 -10.62 9.27 10.07
CA ALA A 104 -10.30 8.80 11.42
C ALA A 104 -8.98 9.32 12.03
N ASP A 105 -8.00 9.71 11.20
CA ASP A 105 -6.76 10.38 11.61
C ASP A 105 -7.00 11.81 12.16
N ASP A 106 -8.14 12.45 11.87
CA ASP A 106 -8.47 13.82 12.29
C ASP A 106 -9.41 13.88 13.51
N PHE A 107 -10.04 12.76 13.88
CA PHE A 107 -10.84 12.70 15.11
C PHE A 107 -10.01 12.89 16.39
N PHE A 108 -8.68 12.71 16.29
CA PHE A 108 -7.76 12.84 17.40
C PHE A 108 -7.05 14.21 17.48
N ASN A 109 -7.32 15.11 16.53
CA ASN A 109 -6.78 16.47 16.52
C ASN A 109 -7.77 17.46 17.17
N ALA A 110 -8.06 17.31 18.45
CA ALA A 110 -8.57 18.42 19.23
C ALA A 110 -7.38 19.37 19.54
N PRO A 111 -7.49 20.69 19.30
CA PRO A 111 -6.44 21.64 19.66
C PRO A 111 -6.50 21.90 21.15
N ASP A 112 -5.84 21.08 21.96
CA ASP A 112 -5.68 21.42 23.36
C ASP A 112 -4.28 21.12 23.87
N ARG A 113 -3.57 22.21 24.17
CA ARG A 113 -2.27 22.35 24.80
C ARG A 113 -1.14 21.59 24.09
N GLU A 114 -0.07 22.29 23.79
CA GLU A 114 1.22 21.73 23.41
C GLU A 114 1.73 20.80 24.53
N LYS A 115 1.22 19.57 24.60
CA LYS A 115 1.75 18.54 25.48
C LYS A 115 3.04 18.04 24.88
N HIS A 116 4.12 18.14 25.62
CA HIS A 116 5.41 17.58 25.20
C HIS A 116 5.49 16.10 25.53
N ILE A 117 6.13 15.33 24.65
CA ILE A 117 6.23 13.86 24.78
C ILE A 117 6.86 13.41 26.10
N GLU A 118 7.82 14.19 26.61
CA GLU A 118 8.51 13.95 27.88
C GLU A 118 7.63 14.17 29.12
N GLU A 119 6.51 14.86 28.99
CA GLU A 119 5.50 15.02 30.05
C GLU A 119 4.55 13.82 30.10
N LEU A 120 4.36 13.14 28.95
CA LEU A 120 3.39 12.06 28.78
C LEU A 120 4.02 10.68 28.99
N LEU A 121 5.29 10.49 28.61
CA LEU A 121 5.95 9.19 28.61
C LEU A 121 7.31 9.23 29.31
N ARG A 122 7.66 8.12 29.97
CA ARG A 122 8.97 7.89 30.56
C ARG A 122 9.61 6.63 30.00
N GLU A 123 10.93 6.60 29.90
CA GLU A 123 11.66 5.40 29.53
C GLU A 123 11.42 4.28 30.53
N GLY A 124 11.22 3.07 30.03
CA GLY A 124 10.86 1.90 30.85
C GLY A 124 9.36 1.72 31.11
N GLN A 125 8.52 2.73 30.85
CA GLN A 125 7.07 2.70 31.03
C GLN A 125 6.43 1.64 30.13
N GLU A 126 5.48 0.86 30.68
CA GLU A 126 4.68 -0.10 29.93
C GLU A 126 3.40 0.55 29.44
N ILE A 127 3.15 0.49 28.13
CA ILE A 127 1.99 1.13 27.50
C ILE A 127 1.26 0.16 26.58
N LEU A 128 -0.04 0.36 26.42
CA LEU A 128 -0.84 -0.33 25.42
C LEU A 128 -0.75 0.41 24.09
N VAL A 129 -0.38 -0.31 23.03
CA VAL A 129 -0.23 0.26 21.70
C VAL A 129 -0.91 -0.59 20.64
N HIS A 130 -1.54 0.08 19.69
CA HIS A 130 -2.16 -0.46 18.50
C HIS A 130 -1.28 -0.17 17.28
N VAL A 131 -1.02 -1.15 16.44
CA VAL A 131 -0.16 -0.99 15.26
C VAL A 131 -0.98 -0.34 14.14
N ALA A 132 -0.68 0.93 13.86
CA ALA A 132 -1.31 1.67 12.77
C ALA A 132 -0.73 1.32 11.39
N LYS A 133 0.60 1.04 11.33
CA LYS A 133 1.28 0.62 10.10
C LYS A 133 2.35 -0.41 10.42
N SER A 134 2.40 -1.47 9.62
CA SER A 134 3.45 -2.49 9.68
C SER A 134 4.82 -1.91 9.34
N PRO A 135 5.94 -2.54 9.79
CA PRO A 135 7.29 -2.12 9.43
C PRO A 135 7.49 -2.13 7.92
N ILE A 136 8.34 -1.23 7.41
CA ILE A 136 8.68 -1.16 5.98
C ILE A 136 10.19 -0.96 5.84
N GLY A 137 10.87 -1.94 5.25
CA GLY A 137 12.32 -1.91 5.08
C GLY A 137 13.04 -1.74 6.43
N THR A 138 13.85 -0.70 6.57
CA THR A 138 14.60 -0.37 7.79
C THR A 138 13.79 0.44 8.82
N LYS A 139 12.52 0.79 8.51
CA LYS A 139 11.67 1.58 9.42
C LYS A 139 10.82 0.66 10.28
N GLY A 140 10.84 0.86 11.59
CA GLY A 140 9.97 0.18 12.53
C GLY A 140 8.49 0.47 12.33
N ALA A 141 7.62 -0.34 12.95
CA ALA A 141 6.18 -0.15 12.90
C ALA A 141 5.78 1.23 13.45
N ARG A 142 4.71 1.83 12.89
CA ARG A 142 4.06 2.98 13.52
C ARG A 142 2.95 2.49 14.43
N VAL A 143 2.96 2.95 15.67
CA VAL A 143 1.96 2.59 16.68
C VAL A 143 1.24 3.83 17.21
N THR A 144 0.05 3.61 17.78
CA THR A 144 -0.78 4.63 18.42
C THR A 144 -1.36 4.05 19.72
N GLY A 145 -1.58 4.89 20.72
CA GLY A 145 -2.34 4.54 21.91
C GLY A 145 -3.85 4.47 21.66
N HIS A 146 -4.32 5.13 20.59
CA HIS A 146 -5.74 5.14 20.22
C HIS A 146 -6.16 3.79 19.64
N VAL A 147 -6.74 2.94 20.50
CA VAL A 147 -7.20 1.62 20.07
C VAL A 147 -8.53 1.73 19.34
N SER A 148 -8.56 1.23 18.12
CA SER A 148 -9.76 1.05 17.31
C SER A 148 -9.96 -0.43 16.98
N LEU A 149 -11.16 -0.95 17.23
CA LEU A 149 -11.51 -2.34 16.93
C LEU A 149 -12.60 -2.34 15.85
N PRO A 150 -12.22 -2.54 14.57
CA PRO A 150 -13.17 -2.54 13.48
C PRO A 150 -13.90 -3.87 13.39
N GLU A 151 -15.23 -3.80 13.28
CA GLU A 151 -16.10 -4.89 12.87
C GLU A 151 -16.94 -4.48 11.65
N ARG A 152 -17.95 -5.27 11.30
CA ARG A 152 -18.71 -5.06 10.06
C ARG A 152 -19.48 -3.75 10.04
N TYR A 153 -20.26 -3.48 11.09
CA TYR A 153 -21.16 -2.33 11.20
C TYR A 153 -20.54 -1.19 11.99
N LEU A 154 -19.70 -1.49 12.95
CA LEU A 154 -19.14 -0.55 13.91
C LEU A 154 -17.61 -0.59 13.92
N VAL A 155 -17.02 0.51 14.36
CA VAL A 155 -15.66 0.56 14.90
C VAL A 155 -15.78 1.00 16.35
N LEU A 156 -15.31 0.19 17.29
CA LEU A 156 -15.20 0.60 18.68
C LEU A 156 -13.96 1.47 18.83
N MET A 157 -14.11 2.63 19.47
CA MET A 157 -13.06 3.59 19.80
C MET A 157 -12.84 3.56 21.31
N ALA A 158 -11.85 2.78 21.75
CA ALA A 158 -11.70 2.44 23.16
C ALA A 158 -11.43 3.64 24.09
N ASN A 159 -10.83 4.70 23.56
CA ASN A 159 -10.37 5.86 24.31
C ASN A 159 -11.10 7.16 23.89
N SER A 160 -12.36 7.03 23.53
CA SER A 160 -13.20 8.15 23.14
C SER A 160 -14.66 7.83 23.50
N ASP A 161 -15.45 8.80 23.85
CA ASP A 161 -16.89 8.66 24.04
C ASP A 161 -17.70 9.11 22.81
N HIS A 162 -17.01 9.48 21.73
CA HIS A 162 -17.60 10.04 20.52
C HIS A 162 -18.41 9.02 19.71
N ILE A 163 -19.61 9.44 19.23
CA ILE A 163 -20.41 8.68 18.27
C ILE A 163 -20.29 9.30 16.89
N GLY A 164 -19.55 8.61 16.00
CA GLY A 164 -19.37 8.98 14.61
C GLY A 164 -20.26 8.17 13.66
N VAL A 165 -20.48 8.71 12.45
CA VAL A 165 -21.12 7.98 11.34
C VAL A 165 -20.29 8.21 10.08
N SER A 166 -20.01 7.14 9.32
CA SER A 166 -19.25 7.21 8.07
C SER A 166 -19.79 8.32 7.16
N ARG A 167 -18.88 9.13 6.62
CA ARG A 167 -19.21 10.21 5.68
C ARG A 167 -19.76 9.72 4.35
N LYS A 168 -19.58 8.43 4.04
CA LYS A 168 -20.15 7.79 2.84
C LYS A 168 -21.66 7.58 2.93
N ILE A 169 -22.24 7.70 4.13
CA ILE A 169 -23.69 7.73 4.34
C ILE A 169 -24.13 9.18 4.16
N GLU A 170 -24.64 9.52 2.99
CA GLU A 170 -25.01 10.90 2.63
C GLU A 170 -26.38 11.33 3.18
N ASN A 171 -27.27 10.36 3.48
CA ASN A 171 -28.59 10.63 3.99
C ASN A 171 -28.56 11.08 5.46
N GLU A 172 -28.87 12.34 5.74
CA GLU A 172 -28.84 12.94 7.08
C GLU A 172 -29.85 12.32 8.05
N GLU A 173 -31.01 11.86 7.58
CA GLU A 173 -31.99 11.15 8.41
C GLU A 173 -31.40 9.82 8.89
N GLU A 174 -30.75 9.08 7.99
CA GLU A 174 -30.10 7.82 8.33
C GLU A 174 -28.88 8.04 9.26
N ARG A 175 -28.12 9.11 9.07
CA ARG A 175 -27.04 9.49 9.98
C ARG A 175 -27.55 9.75 11.38
N SER A 176 -28.64 10.53 11.50
CA SER A 176 -29.28 10.83 12.77
C SER A 176 -29.86 9.59 13.44
N ARG A 177 -30.52 8.71 12.65
CA ARG A 177 -31.03 7.43 13.12
C ARG A 177 -29.92 6.53 13.70
N LEU A 178 -28.78 6.41 12.99
CA LEU A 178 -27.66 5.61 13.44
C LEU A 178 -27.00 6.18 14.70
N LYS A 179 -26.83 7.52 14.79
CA LYS A 179 -26.30 8.17 16.00
C LYS A 179 -27.21 7.92 17.21
N ALA A 180 -28.52 8.11 17.07
CA ALA A 180 -29.48 7.85 18.15
C ALA A 180 -29.45 6.38 18.58
N MET A 181 -29.50 5.44 17.62
CA MET A 181 -29.46 4.00 17.90
C MET A 181 -28.19 3.59 18.66
N ILE A 182 -27.02 4.11 18.26
CA ILE A 182 -25.75 3.82 18.94
C ILE A 182 -25.76 4.45 20.34
N GLY A 183 -26.24 5.68 20.47
CA GLY A 183 -26.37 6.38 21.75
C GLY A 183 -27.20 5.63 22.77
N ASP A 184 -28.34 5.05 22.33
CA ASP A 184 -29.24 4.26 23.19
C ASP A 184 -28.64 2.89 23.60
N LEU A 185 -27.76 2.32 22.80
CA LEU A 185 -27.23 0.97 22.98
C LEU A 185 -25.85 0.94 23.66
N ARG A 186 -25.10 2.04 23.63
CA ARG A 186 -23.71 2.07 24.13
C ARG A 186 -23.64 1.92 25.65
N GLU A 187 -22.56 1.30 26.13
CA GLU A 187 -22.13 1.44 27.51
C GLU A 187 -21.41 2.80 27.66
N ASP A 188 -21.49 3.42 28.84
CA ASP A 188 -20.86 4.72 29.09
C ASP A 188 -19.35 4.71 28.80
N HIS A 189 -18.84 5.83 28.28
CA HIS A 189 -17.42 6.09 28.03
C HIS A 189 -16.74 5.26 26.90
N ILE A 190 -17.49 4.58 26.05
CA ILE A 190 -16.96 3.91 24.86
C ILE A 190 -17.54 4.56 23.61
N GLY A 191 -16.66 5.03 22.72
CA GLY A 191 -17.05 5.61 21.44
C GLY A 191 -17.25 4.57 20.35
N TYR A 192 -18.09 4.92 19.37
CA TYR A 192 -18.35 4.08 18.22
C TYR A 192 -18.46 4.90 16.95
N ILE A 193 -17.97 4.33 15.83
CA ILE A 193 -18.19 4.88 14.50
C ILE A 193 -19.05 3.89 13.71
N ALA A 194 -20.23 4.32 13.26
CA ALA A 194 -21.05 3.55 12.32
C ALA A 194 -20.37 3.52 10.95
N ARG A 195 -20.11 2.31 10.42
CA ARG A 195 -19.54 2.12 9.08
C ARG A 195 -20.64 2.18 8.02
N THR A 196 -20.26 2.31 6.76
CA THR A 196 -21.20 2.35 5.62
C THR A 196 -22.10 1.11 5.58
N ALA A 197 -21.62 -0.05 6.00
CA ALA A 197 -22.41 -1.28 6.10
C ALA A 197 -23.56 -1.21 7.13
N SER A 198 -23.59 -0.20 8.00
CA SER A 198 -24.67 0.03 8.98
C SER A 198 -25.93 0.64 8.36
N GLU A 199 -25.83 1.21 7.14
CA GLU A 199 -26.97 1.82 6.45
C GLU A 199 -28.13 0.82 6.31
N GLY A 200 -29.34 1.23 6.75
CA GLY A 200 -30.53 0.38 6.75
C GLY A 200 -30.50 -0.80 7.73
N THR A 201 -29.49 -0.92 8.59
CA THR A 201 -29.34 -2.07 9.49
C THR A 201 -30.26 -1.98 10.71
N ASP A 202 -30.74 -3.14 11.15
CA ASP A 202 -31.58 -3.32 12.34
C ASP A 202 -30.75 -3.16 13.65
N SER A 203 -31.36 -2.56 14.66
CA SER A 203 -30.78 -2.35 16.00
C SER A 203 -30.28 -3.64 16.67
N ARG A 204 -30.91 -4.79 16.40
CA ARG A 204 -30.49 -6.09 16.94
C ARG A 204 -29.11 -6.51 16.45
N LYS A 205 -28.77 -6.24 15.18
CA LYS A 205 -27.45 -6.56 14.60
C LYS A 205 -26.39 -5.67 15.21
N VAL A 206 -26.67 -4.36 15.30
CA VAL A 206 -25.78 -3.37 15.92
C VAL A 206 -25.51 -3.71 17.38
N SER A 207 -26.57 -4.01 18.16
CA SER A 207 -26.45 -4.38 19.58
C SER A 207 -25.61 -5.64 19.80
N ARG A 208 -25.77 -6.67 18.93
CA ARG A 208 -24.97 -7.90 19.02
C ARG A 208 -23.50 -7.63 18.78
N GLU A 209 -23.18 -6.84 17.76
CA GLU A 209 -21.81 -6.49 17.42
C GLU A 209 -21.17 -5.61 18.50
N MET A 210 -21.92 -4.66 19.04
CA MET A 210 -21.47 -3.81 20.15
C MET A 210 -21.11 -4.64 21.39
N LYS A 211 -21.94 -5.61 21.77
CA LYS A 211 -21.65 -6.54 22.88
C LYS A 211 -20.40 -7.37 22.61
N PHE A 212 -20.20 -7.82 21.38
CA PHE A 212 -18.99 -8.55 21.01
C PHE A 212 -17.75 -7.68 21.15
N LEU A 213 -17.77 -6.46 20.61
CA LEU A 213 -16.65 -5.51 20.68
C LEU A 213 -16.32 -5.14 22.13
N ASN A 214 -17.32 -4.91 22.97
CA ASN A 214 -17.13 -4.63 24.40
C ASN A 214 -16.45 -5.81 25.11
N ASN A 215 -16.90 -7.03 24.84
CA ASN A 215 -16.28 -8.23 25.42
C ASN A 215 -14.84 -8.43 24.93
N LEU A 216 -14.58 -8.16 23.65
CA LEU A 216 -13.23 -8.21 23.09
C LEU A 216 -12.31 -7.20 23.78
N TRP A 217 -12.78 -5.95 23.94
CA TRP A 217 -12.02 -4.91 24.63
C TRP A 217 -11.75 -5.27 26.09
N LYS A 218 -12.76 -5.72 26.84
CA LYS A 218 -12.59 -6.19 28.22
C LYS A 218 -11.57 -7.33 28.33
N ASN A 219 -11.51 -8.23 27.36
CA ASN A 219 -10.52 -9.31 27.31
C ASN A 219 -9.11 -8.79 27.02
N ILE A 220 -8.96 -7.79 26.15
CA ILE A 220 -7.67 -7.14 25.86
C ILE A 220 -7.13 -6.49 27.14
N LEU A 221 -7.96 -5.74 27.88
CA LEU A 221 -7.59 -5.10 29.13
C LEU A 221 -7.16 -6.13 30.20
N LYS A 222 -7.89 -7.25 30.34
CA LYS A 222 -7.47 -8.34 31.25
C LYS A 222 -6.11 -8.91 30.89
N ARG A 223 -5.83 -9.11 29.59
CA ARG A 223 -4.50 -9.57 29.13
C ARG A 223 -3.44 -8.52 29.40
N TYR A 224 -3.75 -7.25 29.20
CA TYR A 224 -2.82 -6.14 29.47
C TYR A 224 -2.38 -6.14 30.94
N GLN A 225 -3.30 -6.34 31.87
CA GLN A 225 -2.99 -6.40 33.31
C GLN A 225 -2.15 -7.62 33.67
N ALA A 226 -2.40 -8.78 33.03
CA ALA A 226 -1.73 -10.04 33.36
C ALA A 226 -0.36 -10.24 32.67
N ALA A 227 -0.12 -9.61 31.52
CA ALA A 227 1.09 -9.82 30.74
C ALA A 227 2.21 -8.85 31.12
N SER A 228 3.47 -9.28 30.98
CA SER A 228 4.67 -8.43 31.05
C SER A 228 5.04 -7.94 29.65
N ALA A 229 5.47 -6.68 29.53
CA ALA A 229 5.91 -6.12 28.24
C ALA A 229 7.31 -6.65 27.84
N PRO A 230 7.57 -6.94 26.54
CA PRO A 230 6.63 -6.83 25.43
C PRO A 230 5.72 -8.07 25.28
N ALA A 231 4.42 -7.88 24.95
CA ALA A 231 3.49 -8.98 24.77
C ALA A 231 2.40 -8.66 23.73
N LEU A 232 2.05 -9.63 22.87
CA LEU A 232 0.91 -9.54 21.96
C LEU A 232 -0.39 -9.78 22.75
N LEU A 233 -1.28 -8.80 22.78
CA LEU A 233 -2.56 -8.85 23.49
C LEU A 233 -3.71 -9.28 22.59
N HIS A 234 -3.72 -8.77 21.33
CA HIS A 234 -4.71 -9.09 20.32
C HIS A 234 -4.06 -9.16 18.95
N LYS A 235 -4.40 -10.19 18.19
CA LYS A 235 -4.00 -10.36 16.80
C LYS A 235 -5.18 -10.01 15.91
N GLU A 236 -4.96 -9.12 14.93
CA GLU A 236 -5.96 -8.76 13.92
C GLU A 236 -6.33 -9.99 13.07
N LEU A 237 -7.52 -9.97 12.49
CA LEU A 237 -8.01 -11.00 11.58
C LEU A 237 -7.05 -11.17 10.39
N ASP A 238 -6.92 -12.39 9.88
CA ASP A 238 -6.20 -12.64 8.64
C ASP A 238 -6.88 -11.96 7.44
N VAL A 239 -6.16 -11.86 6.32
CA VAL A 239 -6.65 -11.16 5.12
C VAL A 239 -7.96 -11.73 4.59
N SER A 240 -8.20 -13.04 4.73
CA SER A 240 -9.43 -13.70 4.25
C SER A 240 -10.62 -13.27 5.08
N LEU A 241 -10.49 -13.26 6.40
CA LEU A 241 -11.54 -12.82 7.33
C LEU A 241 -11.75 -11.31 7.26
N ARG A 242 -10.68 -10.51 7.13
CA ARG A 242 -10.78 -9.06 6.89
C ARG A 242 -11.53 -8.76 5.60
N ALA A 243 -11.16 -9.44 4.50
CA ALA A 243 -11.83 -9.29 3.22
C ALA A 243 -13.32 -9.68 3.30
N LEU A 244 -13.62 -10.78 3.98
CA LEU A 244 -14.99 -11.18 4.25
C LEU A 244 -15.78 -10.11 5.00
N ARG A 245 -15.24 -9.63 6.13
CA ARG A 245 -15.86 -8.62 6.99
C ARG A 245 -16.16 -7.32 6.24
N ASP A 246 -15.17 -6.85 5.45
CA ASP A 246 -15.20 -5.51 4.86
C ASP A 246 -15.77 -5.49 3.44
N LEU A 247 -15.73 -6.61 2.71
CA LEU A 247 -15.96 -6.65 1.27
C LEU A 247 -17.20 -7.45 0.86
N LEU A 248 -17.58 -8.50 1.59
CA LEU A 248 -18.77 -9.29 1.28
C LEU A 248 -20.01 -8.61 1.85
N THR A 249 -20.78 -7.91 1.01
CA THR A 249 -21.87 -7.02 1.45
C THR A 249 -23.25 -7.59 1.22
N SER A 250 -23.46 -8.47 0.25
CA SER A 250 -24.78 -9.01 -0.10
C SER A 250 -24.77 -10.52 -0.33
N GLU A 251 -25.94 -11.14 -0.23
CA GLU A 251 -26.15 -12.58 -0.52
C GLU A 251 -25.90 -12.93 -2.00
N ALA A 252 -25.95 -11.94 -2.88
CA ALA A 252 -25.67 -12.13 -4.32
C ALA A 252 -24.17 -12.24 -4.61
N GLU A 253 -23.30 -11.84 -3.68
CA GLU A 253 -21.85 -12.00 -3.80
C GLU A 253 -21.43 -13.40 -3.37
N ARG A 254 -20.32 -13.89 -3.92
CA ARG A 254 -19.76 -15.21 -3.59
C ARG A 254 -18.34 -15.08 -3.06
N LEU A 255 -18.01 -15.87 -2.06
CA LEU A 255 -16.65 -16.11 -1.62
C LEU A 255 -16.29 -17.55 -1.95
N ILE A 256 -15.25 -17.73 -2.77
CA ILE A 256 -14.77 -19.03 -3.23
C ILE A 256 -13.35 -19.21 -2.66
N ILE A 257 -13.10 -20.35 -2.03
CA ILE A 257 -11.85 -20.61 -1.32
C ILE A 257 -11.36 -22.03 -1.59
N ASP A 258 -10.07 -22.21 -1.79
CA ASP A 258 -9.42 -23.47 -2.13
C ASP A 258 -8.91 -24.30 -0.93
N SER A 259 -9.00 -23.79 0.28
CA SER A 259 -8.54 -24.47 1.49
C SER A 259 -9.70 -24.89 2.38
N LYS A 260 -9.80 -26.19 2.66
CA LYS A 260 -10.82 -26.74 3.57
C LYS A 260 -10.74 -26.17 4.97
N ASN A 261 -9.54 -26.03 5.53
CA ASN A 261 -9.35 -25.50 6.88
C ASN A 261 -9.79 -24.03 6.99
N ALA A 262 -9.44 -23.22 5.98
CA ALA A 262 -9.85 -21.81 5.93
C ALA A 262 -11.36 -21.70 5.65
N TYR A 263 -11.94 -22.56 4.80
CA TYR A 263 -13.38 -22.63 4.57
C TYR A 263 -14.14 -22.88 5.87
N ASP A 264 -13.72 -23.88 6.68
CA ASP A 264 -14.38 -24.21 7.94
C ASP A 264 -14.25 -23.07 8.97
N THR A 265 -13.13 -22.36 8.96
CA THR A 265 -12.91 -21.18 9.82
C THR A 265 -13.81 -20.02 9.41
N ILE A 266 -13.88 -19.70 8.11
CA ILE A 266 -14.73 -18.66 7.56
C ILE A 266 -16.21 -19.01 7.78
N LYS A 267 -16.59 -20.27 7.61
CA LYS A 267 -17.96 -20.74 7.85
C LYS A 267 -18.39 -20.47 9.30
N ARG A 268 -17.56 -20.83 10.28
CA ARG A 268 -17.84 -20.53 11.70
C ARG A 268 -17.95 -19.04 11.97
N PHE A 269 -17.10 -18.23 11.35
CA PHE A 269 -17.18 -16.78 11.47
C PHE A 269 -18.50 -16.22 10.92
N ILE A 270 -18.90 -16.67 9.72
CA ILE A 270 -20.18 -16.27 9.11
C ILE A 270 -21.37 -16.71 9.97
N GLU A 271 -21.40 -17.94 10.47
CA GLU A 271 -22.49 -18.44 11.31
C GLU A 271 -22.65 -17.61 12.59
N THR A 272 -21.52 -17.12 13.13
CA THR A 272 -21.51 -16.30 14.35
C THR A 272 -21.92 -14.86 14.09
N PHE A 273 -21.33 -14.22 13.07
CA PHE A 273 -21.42 -12.77 12.87
C PHE A 273 -22.32 -12.35 11.70
N MET A 274 -22.47 -13.19 10.67
CA MET A 274 -23.15 -12.87 9.41
C MET A 274 -24.06 -14.00 8.90
N PRO A 275 -25.01 -14.50 9.70
CA PRO A 275 -25.79 -15.71 9.35
C PRO A 275 -26.55 -15.59 8.01
N GLY A 276 -26.92 -14.39 7.57
CA GLY A 276 -27.52 -14.14 6.25
C GLY A 276 -26.61 -14.44 5.06
N LEU A 277 -25.29 -14.55 5.27
CA LEU A 277 -24.33 -14.85 4.20
C LEU A 277 -23.87 -16.31 4.18
N ARG A 278 -24.56 -17.21 4.90
CA ARG A 278 -24.19 -18.63 4.99
C ARG A 278 -24.09 -19.33 3.61
N ASN A 279 -24.97 -18.96 2.68
CA ASN A 279 -25.01 -19.54 1.33
C ASN A 279 -24.10 -18.82 0.34
N SER A 280 -23.34 -17.84 0.78
CA SER A 280 -22.42 -17.04 -0.06
C SER A 280 -21.00 -17.58 -0.09
N ILE A 281 -20.69 -18.66 0.65
CA ILE A 281 -19.37 -19.30 0.66
C ILE A 281 -19.38 -20.61 -0.09
N GLU A 282 -18.32 -20.86 -0.84
CA GLU A 282 -18.14 -22.06 -1.66
C GLU A 282 -16.71 -22.58 -1.50
N LEU A 283 -16.58 -23.91 -1.29
CA LEU A 283 -15.30 -24.59 -1.34
C LEU A 283 -14.96 -24.93 -2.78
N TYR A 284 -13.81 -24.48 -3.26
CA TYR A 284 -13.29 -24.85 -4.57
C TYR A 284 -12.61 -26.23 -4.50
N GLU A 285 -13.11 -27.19 -5.26
CA GLU A 285 -12.61 -28.56 -5.32
C GLU A 285 -12.04 -28.93 -6.70
N GLY A 286 -11.79 -27.93 -7.57
CA GLY A 286 -11.19 -28.13 -8.87
C GLY A 286 -9.74 -28.58 -8.79
N SER A 287 -9.26 -29.27 -9.85
CA SER A 287 -7.88 -29.75 -9.94
C SER A 287 -6.89 -28.67 -10.39
N GLU A 288 -7.37 -27.61 -11.04
CA GLU A 288 -6.58 -26.47 -11.47
C GLU A 288 -6.41 -25.48 -10.31
N PRO A 289 -5.26 -24.79 -10.16
CA PRO A 289 -5.13 -23.73 -9.16
C PRO A 289 -6.24 -22.68 -9.30
N ILE A 290 -6.83 -22.27 -8.18
CA ILE A 290 -8.03 -21.41 -8.19
C ILE A 290 -7.84 -20.12 -8.97
N PHE A 291 -6.65 -19.48 -8.90
CA PHE A 291 -6.39 -18.23 -9.62
C PHE A 291 -6.28 -18.43 -11.14
N ASP A 292 -5.83 -19.60 -11.58
CA ASP A 292 -5.80 -19.96 -13.00
C ASP A 292 -7.21 -20.27 -13.50
N ALA A 293 -8.00 -21.05 -12.74
CA ALA A 293 -9.39 -21.37 -13.06
C ALA A 293 -10.29 -20.14 -13.23
N PHE A 294 -9.96 -19.03 -12.57
CA PHE A 294 -10.67 -17.75 -12.70
C PHE A 294 -9.93 -16.72 -13.58
N ASN A 295 -8.85 -17.12 -14.30
CA ASN A 295 -8.04 -16.29 -15.20
C ASN A 295 -7.42 -15.05 -14.51
N LEU A 296 -7.07 -15.14 -13.23
CA LEU A 296 -6.55 -14.01 -12.46
C LEU A 296 -5.05 -13.81 -12.63
N GLU A 297 -4.25 -14.88 -12.81
CA GLU A 297 -2.79 -14.81 -12.94
C GLU A 297 -2.36 -13.99 -14.16
N GLY A 298 -3.07 -14.12 -15.28
CA GLY A 298 -2.82 -13.32 -16.48
C GLY A 298 -3.03 -11.81 -16.26
N ASP A 299 -4.11 -11.46 -15.56
CA ASP A 299 -4.40 -10.05 -15.21
C ASP A 299 -3.38 -9.48 -14.21
N ILE A 300 -2.95 -10.27 -13.22
CA ILE A 300 -1.90 -9.90 -12.27
C ILE A 300 -0.57 -9.67 -13.00
N SER A 301 -0.16 -10.60 -13.87
CA SER A 301 1.06 -10.46 -14.68
C SER A 301 1.03 -9.21 -15.55
N ARG A 302 -0.11 -8.91 -16.18
CA ARG A 302 -0.31 -7.68 -16.97
C ARG A 302 -0.23 -6.42 -16.11
N ALA A 303 -0.73 -6.48 -14.88
CA ALA A 303 -0.68 -5.36 -13.94
C ALA A 303 0.73 -5.08 -13.38
N LEU A 304 1.68 -5.99 -13.53
CA LEU A 304 3.09 -5.76 -13.18
C LEU A 304 3.90 -5.15 -14.32
N GLN A 305 3.38 -5.16 -15.55
CA GLN A 305 4.07 -4.59 -16.70
C GLN A 305 3.93 -3.06 -16.73
N LYS A 306 5.01 -2.38 -17.13
CA LYS A 306 5.03 -0.94 -17.35
C LYS A 306 4.08 -0.51 -18.47
N LYS A 307 4.01 -1.29 -19.56
CA LYS A 307 3.20 -1.05 -20.76
C LYS A 307 1.96 -1.93 -20.77
N VAL A 308 0.78 -1.32 -20.93
CA VAL A 308 -0.51 -2.02 -21.03
C VAL A 308 -1.19 -1.68 -22.36
N TRP A 309 -1.51 -2.72 -23.13
CA TRP A 309 -2.16 -2.58 -24.43
C TRP A 309 -3.66 -2.33 -24.31
N LEU A 310 -4.17 -1.43 -25.13
CA LEU A 310 -5.60 -1.18 -25.31
C LEU A 310 -6.17 -2.06 -26.42
N LYS A 311 -7.48 -2.30 -26.39
CA LYS A 311 -8.16 -3.14 -27.40
C LYS A 311 -8.07 -2.56 -28.82
N SER A 312 -7.99 -1.22 -28.96
CA SER A 312 -7.81 -0.53 -30.23
C SER A 312 -6.42 -0.72 -30.85
N GLY A 313 -5.42 -1.18 -30.08
CA GLY A 313 -4.02 -1.25 -30.51
C GLY A 313 -3.18 -0.06 -30.04
N GLY A 314 -3.77 0.90 -29.31
CA GLY A 314 -3.05 1.85 -28.49
C GLY A 314 -2.49 1.22 -27.24
N TYR A 315 -1.81 1.98 -26.42
CA TYR A 315 -1.29 1.51 -25.14
C TYR A 315 -1.12 2.66 -24.15
N ILE A 316 -1.11 2.28 -22.87
CA ILE A 316 -0.71 3.18 -21.78
C ILE A 316 0.63 2.74 -21.22
N VAL A 317 1.42 3.68 -20.72
CA VAL A 317 2.67 3.45 -20.00
C VAL A 317 2.50 4.01 -18.60
N ILE A 318 2.73 3.19 -17.59
CA ILE A 318 2.60 3.57 -16.17
C ILE A 318 3.97 3.49 -15.52
N GLU A 319 4.48 4.63 -15.05
CA GLU A 319 5.78 4.77 -14.42
C GLU A 319 5.65 5.36 -13.02
N GLN A 320 6.20 4.65 -12.06
CA GLN A 320 6.29 5.15 -10.69
C GLN A 320 7.66 5.77 -10.47
N THR A 321 7.66 7.07 -10.15
CA THR A 321 8.85 7.80 -9.71
C THR A 321 8.90 7.82 -8.17
N GLU A 322 9.87 8.49 -7.59
CA GLU A 322 9.99 8.64 -6.14
C GLU A 322 8.79 9.40 -5.54
N ALA A 323 8.32 10.48 -6.18
CA ALA A 323 7.31 11.39 -5.65
C ALA A 323 5.91 11.22 -6.24
N LEU A 324 5.79 10.72 -7.47
CA LEU A 324 4.54 10.66 -8.21
C LEU A 324 4.48 9.45 -9.16
N VAL A 325 3.31 9.21 -9.73
CA VAL A 325 3.11 8.27 -10.82
C VAL A 325 2.75 9.04 -12.09
N ALA A 326 3.48 8.78 -13.17
CA ALA A 326 3.20 9.30 -14.50
C ALA A 326 2.51 8.22 -15.34
N ILE A 327 1.47 8.61 -16.08
CA ILE A 327 0.75 7.72 -17.00
C ILE A 327 0.68 8.43 -18.35
N ASP A 328 1.20 7.78 -19.39
CA ASP A 328 1.26 8.27 -20.76
C ASP A 328 0.35 7.43 -21.66
N VAL A 329 -0.40 8.06 -22.56
CA VAL A 329 -1.34 7.42 -23.49
C VAL A 329 -0.87 7.56 -24.92
N ASN A 330 -0.75 6.42 -25.62
CA ASN A 330 -0.26 6.35 -26.98
C ASN A 330 -1.26 5.69 -27.93
N THR A 331 -1.38 6.20 -29.16
CA THR A 331 -2.22 5.59 -30.22
C THR A 331 -1.67 4.25 -30.72
N GLY A 332 -0.35 4.00 -30.56
CA GLY A 332 0.30 2.82 -31.08
C GLY A 332 0.21 2.73 -32.63
N ARG A 333 -0.26 1.59 -33.10
CA ARG A 333 -0.46 1.34 -34.55
C ARG A 333 -1.87 1.70 -35.05
N TYR A 334 -2.72 2.27 -34.18
CA TYR A 334 -4.10 2.60 -34.54
C TYR A 334 -4.18 3.92 -35.32
N VAL A 335 -4.39 3.83 -36.63
CA VAL A 335 -4.35 4.99 -37.56
C VAL A 335 -5.74 5.58 -37.85
N GLY A 336 -6.84 4.93 -37.40
CA GLY A 336 -8.21 5.37 -37.68
C GLY A 336 -8.60 5.28 -39.15
N LYS A 337 -9.90 5.38 -39.48
CA LYS A 337 -10.37 5.24 -40.87
C LYS A 337 -10.70 6.56 -41.55
N HIS A 338 -11.14 7.60 -40.82
CA HIS A 338 -11.71 8.80 -41.44
C HIS A 338 -11.38 10.15 -40.78
N ASN A 339 -11.08 10.22 -39.48
CA ASN A 339 -10.81 11.47 -38.77
C ASN A 339 -9.82 11.23 -37.64
N LEU A 340 -8.71 11.98 -37.62
CA LEU A 340 -7.66 11.87 -36.62
C LEU A 340 -8.19 12.19 -35.22
N GLU A 341 -8.91 13.30 -35.07
CA GLU A 341 -9.46 13.73 -33.77
C GLU A 341 -10.44 12.71 -33.17
N GLU A 342 -11.30 12.11 -34.02
CA GLU A 342 -12.24 11.07 -33.60
C GLU A 342 -11.55 9.82 -33.13
N THR A 343 -10.44 9.47 -33.78
CA THR A 343 -9.56 8.35 -33.38
C THR A 343 -8.90 8.62 -32.05
N ILE A 344 -8.39 9.83 -31.83
CA ILE A 344 -7.78 10.28 -30.57
C ILE A 344 -8.79 10.19 -29.43
N VAL A 345 -9.98 10.78 -29.61
CA VAL A 345 -11.04 10.74 -28.59
C VAL A 345 -11.43 9.30 -28.23
N LYS A 346 -11.53 8.41 -29.23
CA LYS A 346 -11.85 7.00 -28.99
C LYS A 346 -10.74 6.30 -28.20
N THR A 347 -9.48 6.51 -28.55
CA THR A 347 -8.34 5.94 -27.84
C THR A 347 -8.27 6.48 -26.40
N ASN A 348 -8.46 7.78 -26.20
CA ASN A 348 -8.48 8.39 -24.88
C ASN A 348 -9.64 7.86 -24.01
N LEU A 349 -10.84 7.64 -24.57
CA LEU A 349 -11.97 7.03 -23.86
C LEU A 349 -11.71 5.58 -23.46
N GLU A 350 -10.96 4.85 -24.27
CA GLU A 350 -10.53 3.50 -23.95
C GLU A 350 -9.46 3.51 -22.85
N ALA A 351 -8.49 4.43 -22.96
CA ALA A 351 -7.46 4.66 -21.96
C ALA A 351 -8.04 5.05 -20.59
N VAL A 352 -9.06 5.92 -20.57
CA VAL A 352 -9.79 6.28 -19.32
C VAL A 352 -10.22 5.05 -18.53
N LYS A 353 -10.84 4.07 -19.20
CA LYS A 353 -11.33 2.86 -18.54
C LYS A 353 -10.19 1.99 -18.03
N GLU A 354 -9.16 1.83 -18.86
CA GLU A 354 -8.00 1.02 -18.51
C GLU A 354 -7.18 1.68 -17.39
N ILE A 355 -6.97 3.00 -17.43
CA ILE A 355 -6.25 3.74 -16.36
C ILE A 355 -6.98 3.61 -15.03
N ALA A 356 -8.30 3.85 -15.00
CA ALA A 356 -9.09 3.70 -13.77
C ALA A 356 -9.01 2.26 -13.21
N TYR A 357 -9.02 1.26 -14.08
CA TYR A 357 -8.86 -0.14 -13.73
C TYR A 357 -7.46 -0.43 -13.18
N GLN A 358 -6.41 0.02 -13.86
CA GLN A 358 -5.02 -0.21 -13.46
C GLN A 358 -4.66 0.50 -12.14
N ILE A 359 -5.18 1.71 -11.92
CA ILE A 359 -5.00 2.44 -10.65
C ILE A 359 -5.58 1.63 -9.48
N ARG A 360 -6.76 1.03 -9.65
CA ARG A 360 -7.38 0.20 -8.60
C ARG A 360 -6.62 -1.11 -8.38
N LEU A 361 -6.32 -1.86 -9.45
CA LEU A 361 -5.68 -3.17 -9.36
C LEU A 361 -4.26 -3.08 -8.81
N ARG A 362 -3.48 -2.09 -9.27
CA ARG A 362 -2.10 -1.87 -8.79
C ARG A 362 -2.04 -1.17 -7.44
N ASP A 363 -3.17 -0.70 -6.93
CA ASP A 363 -3.27 0.17 -5.75
C ASP A 363 -2.31 1.37 -5.80
N ILE A 364 -2.31 2.05 -6.95
CA ILE A 364 -1.52 3.26 -7.16
C ILE A 364 -2.10 4.38 -6.31
N GLY A 365 -1.27 5.05 -5.52
CA GLY A 365 -1.68 6.16 -4.66
C GLY A 365 -0.63 7.25 -4.53
N GLY A 366 -1.02 8.40 -4.06
CA GLY A 366 -0.25 9.64 -4.01
C GLY A 366 -0.63 10.55 -5.16
N LEU A 367 0.32 11.36 -5.65
CA LEU A 367 0.13 12.23 -6.81
C LEU A 367 0.24 11.40 -8.10
N ILE A 368 -0.71 11.55 -9.00
CA ILE A 368 -0.77 10.86 -10.29
C ILE A 368 -0.98 11.93 -11.38
N ILE A 369 -0.14 11.89 -12.41
CA ILE A 369 -0.22 12.78 -13.57
C ILE A 369 -0.48 11.90 -14.79
N ILE A 370 -1.46 12.30 -15.60
CA ILE A 370 -1.88 11.55 -16.79
C ILE A 370 -1.75 12.46 -17.99
N ASP A 371 -0.99 11.98 -18.99
CA ASP A 371 -0.80 12.61 -20.29
C ASP A 371 -1.69 11.88 -21.30
N PHE A 372 -2.83 12.50 -21.65
CA PHE A 372 -3.70 12.01 -22.69
C PHE A 372 -3.24 12.52 -24.04
N ILE A 373 -3.56 11.77 -25.11
CA ILE A 373 -3.28 12.23 -26.48
C ILE A 373 -3.97 13.57 -26.70
N ASP A 374 -3.23 14.55 -27.22
CA ASP A 374 -3.68 15.92 -27.46
C ASP A 374 -4.98 15.98 -28.23
N MET A 375 -5.90 16.85 -27.81
CA MET A 375 -7.20 17.11 -28.42
C MET A 375 -7.35 18.60 -28.69
N GLU A 376 -7.67 18.93 -29.92
CA GLU A 376 -7.85 20.34 -30.34
C GLU A 376 -9.11 20.98 -29.72
N LYS A 377 -10.19 20.19 -29.60
CA LYS A 377 -11.48 20.69 -29.13
C LYS A 377 -11.65 20.57 -27.63
N LYS A 378 -11.89 21.70 -26.96
CA LYS A 378 -12.17 21.69 -25.49
C LYS A 378 -13.35 20.79 -25.12
N SER A 379 -14.38 20.68 -25.98
CA SER A 379 -15.51 19.79 -25.78
C SER A 379 -15.10 18.32 -25.71
N ASN A 380 -14.03 17.90 -26.40
CA ASN A 380 -13.48 16.56 -26.32
C ASN A 380 -12.69 16.36 -25.03
N GLN A 381 -11.93 17.37 -24.60
CA GLN A 381 -11.27 17.36 -23.30
C GLN A 381 -12.29 17.21 -22.16
N ASP A 382 -13.37 17.99 -22.17
CA ASP A 382 -14.46 17.91 -21.18
C ASP A 382 -15.12 16.53 -21.18
N LYS A 383 -15.29 15.92 -22.34
CA LYS A 383 -15.84 14.56 -22.50
C LYS A 383 -14.94 13.51 -21.84
N ILE A 384 -13.61 13.59 -22.07
CA ILE A 384 -12.63 12.69 -21.46
C ILE A 384 -12.59 12.88 -19.95
N TYR A 385 -12.52 14.13 -19.48
CA TYR A 385 -12.51 14.46 -18.05
C TYR A 385 -13.74 13.88 -17.32
N ASN A 386 -14.94 14.11 -17.85
CA ASN A 386 -16.16 13.61 -17.26
C ASN A 386 -16.21 12.07 -17.27
N ALA A 387 -15.82 11.43 -18.39
CA ALA A 387 -15.73 9.99 -18.47
C ALA A 387 -14.74 9.40 -17.44
N PHE A 388 -13.61 10.07 -17.20
CA PHE A 388 -12.63 9.64 -16.23
C PHE A 388 -13.14 9.81 -14.79
N LYS A 389 -13.76 10.94 -14.49
CA LYS A 389 -14.42 11.18 -13.20
C LYS A 389 -15.48 10.11 -12.90
N ASP A 390 -16.27 9.73 -13.89
CA ASP A 390 -17.29 8.68 -13.74
C ASP A 390 -16.66 7.28 -13.54
N ALA A 391 -15.57 6.95 -14.25
CA ALA A 391 -14.87 5.69 -14.08
C ALA A 391 -14.26 5.55 -12.67
N LEU A 392 -13.77 6.64 -12.10
CA LEU A 392 -13.18 6.68 -10.76
C LEU A 392 -14.22 6.58 -9.61
N LYS A 393 -15.51 6.84 -9.84
CA LYS A 393 -16.57 6.68 -8.82
C LYS A 393 -16.65 5.27 -8.22
N LYS A 394 -16.16 4.26 -8.96
CA LYS A 394 -16.12 2.87 -8.50
C LYS A 394 -14.97 2.59 -7.53
N ASP A 395 -14.01 3.48 -7.41
CA ASP A 395 -12.89 3.34 -6.46
C ASP A 395 -13.36 3.70 -5.05
N ARG A 396 -12.90 2.92 -4.07
CA ARG A 396 -13.23 3.12 -2.65
C ARG A 396 -12.33 4.15 -1.98
N SER A 397 -11.15 4.41 -2.56
CA SER A 397 -10.19 5.37 -2.03
C SER A 397 -10.66 6.81 -2.26
N LYS A 398 -10.28 7.70 -1.38
CA LYS A 398 -10.51 9.14 -1.57
C LYS A 398 -9.66 9.62 -2.74
N ILE A 399 -10.33 10.19 -3.74
CA ILE A 399 -9.72 10.72 -4.96
C ILE A 399 -10.10 12.19 -5.11
N ASN A 400 -9.11 13.02 -5.45
CA ASN A 400 -9.33 14.37 -5.92
C ASN A 400 -8.73 14.48 -7.32
N ILE A 401 -9.51 14.97 -8.30
CA ILE A 401 -9.12 15.10 -9.69
C ILE A 401 -9.32 16.56 -10.16
N LEU A 402 -8.31 17.12 -10.81
CA LEU A 402 -8.37 18.45 -11.42
C LEU A 402 -8.70 18.35 -12.91
N PRO A 403 -9.36 19.37 -13.50
CA PRO A 403 -9.57 19.46 -14.95
C PRO A 403 -8.25 19.44 -15.72
N PHE A 404 -8.31 19.31 -17.04
CA PHE A 404 -7.14 19.47 -17.90
C PHE A 404 -6.42 20.79 -17.61
N SER A 405 -5.11 20.70 -17.39
CA SER A 405 -4.24 21.86 -17.27
C SER A 405 -4.04 22.53 -18.63
N GLU A 406 -3.42 23.70 -18.65
CA GLU A 406 -3.02 24.39 -19.89
C GLU A 406 -2.04 23.57 -20.74
N MET A 407 -1.32 22.62 -20.11
CA MET A 407 -0.40 21.69 -20.78
C MET A 407 -1.07 20.40 -21.26
N GLY A 408 -2.41 20.28 -21.20
CA GLY A 408 -3.11 19.07 -21.62
C GLY A 408 -3.07 17.90 -20.64
N LEU A 409 -2.57 18.10 -19.40
CA LEU A 409 -2.40 17.04 -18.40
C LEU A 409 -3.59 16.98 -17.43
N ILE A 410 -4.00 15.79 -17.03
CA ILE A 410 -4.87 15.57 -15.87
C ILE A 410 -4.02 15.26 -14.65
N GLN A 411 -4.29 15.99 -13.56
CA GLN A 411 -3.64 15.82 -12.27
C GLN A 411 -4.66 15.28 -11.27
N MET A 412 -4.27 14.25 -10.51
CA MET A 412 -5.13 13.71 -9.47
C MET A 412 -4.31 13.26 -8.25
N THR A 413 -4.99 13.20 -7.12
CA THR A 413 -4.46 12.55 -5.92
C THR A 413 -5.36 11.40 -5.50
N ARG A 414 -4.76 10.29 -5.07
CA ARG A 414 -5.47 9.13 -4.51
C ARG A 414 -4.84 8.76 -3.16
N LYS A 415 -5.65 8.64 -2.12
CA LYS A 415 -5.15 8.25 -0.80
C LYS A 415 -4.53 6.86 -0.85
N ARG A 416 -3.27 6.72 -0.38
CA ARG A 416 -2.60 5.42 -0.21
C ARG A 416 -3.20 4.71 1.00
N VAL A 417 -3.79 3.54 0.80
CA VAL A 417 -4.40 2.75 1.87
C VAL A 417 -3.55 1.53 2.21
N LYS A 418 -2.90 0.93 1.22
CA LYS A 418 -2.02 -0.24 1.35
C LYS A 418 -0.78 -0.12 0.46
N LYS A 419 0.12 -1.11 0.50
CA LYS A 419 1.27 -1.19 -0.40
C LYS A 419 0.79 -1.44 -1.84
N SER A 420 1.44 -0.81 -2.82
CA SER A 420 1.13 -1.06 -4.23
C SER A 420 1.46 -2.51 -4.63
N LEU A 421 0.78 -3.01 -5.67
CA LEU A 421 1.01 -4.36 -6.19
C LEU A 421 2.48 -4.60 -6.54
N THR A 422 3.14 -3.63 -7.15
CA THR A 422 4.57 -3.69 -7.46
C THR A 422 5.42 -3.83 -6.21
N SER A 423 5.12 -3.05 -5.14
CA SER A 423 5.85 -3.15 -3.87
C SER A 423 5.63 -4.48 -3.12
N LEU A 424 4.51 -5.18 -3.40
CA LEU A 424 4.20 -6.47 -2.79
C LEU A 424 4.84 -7.64 -3.55
N MET A 425 4.97 -7.54 -4.87
CA MET A 425 5.32 -8.68 -5.74
C MET A 425 6.66 -8.53 -6.45
N CYS A 426 7.29 -7.34 -6.43
CA CYS A 426 8.53 -7.07 -7.13
C CYS A 426 9.61 -6.55 -6.19
N GLU A 427 10.85 -6.78 -6.58
CA GLU A 427 12.05 -6.22 -5.97
C GLU A 427 12.80 -5.36 -7.00
N PRO A 428 13.58 -4.36 -6.60
CA PRO A 428 14.45 -3.63 -7.51
C PRO A 428 15.37 -4.60 -8.26
N CYS A 429 15.62 -4.33 -9.53
CA CYS A 429 16.56 -5.12 -10.30
C CYS A 429 17.96 -5.01 -9.68
N PHE A 430 18.55 -6.12 -9.25
CA PHE A 430 19.89 -6.15 -8.61
C PHE A 430 21.00 -5.65 -9.56
N TYR A 431 20.81 -5.77 -10.87
CA TYR A 431 21.79 -5.41 -11.86
C TYR A 431 21.88 -3.88 -12.10
N CYS A 432 20.76 -3.16 -12.17
CA CYS A 432 20.72 -1.71 -12.34
C CYS A 432 20.20 -0.98 -11.09
N GLU A 433 20.06 -1.67 -9.97
CA GLU A 433 19.56 -1.14 -8.69
C GLU A 433 18.22 -0.38 -8.83
N GLY A 434 17.45 -0.73 -9.85
CA GLY A 434 16.17 -0.08 -10.16
C GLY A 434 16.26 1.12 -11.11
N ALA A 435 17.46 1.50 -11.57
CA ALA A 435 17.64 2.64 -12.49
C ALA A 435 16.96 2.44 -13.86
N GLY A 436 16.85 1.18 -14.32
CA GLY A 436 16.23 0.85 -15.62
C GLY A 436 17.14 1.13 -16.84
N TYR A 437 18.35 1.59 -16.61
CA TYR A 437 19.41 1.80 -17.61
C TYR A 437 20.78 1.53 -17.01
N GLN A 438 21.76 1.36 -17.85
CA GLN A 438 23.18 1.21 -17.50
C GLN A 438 24.02 2.07 -18.43
N ILE A 439 25.28 2.33 -18.07
CA ILE A 439 26.20 3.04 -18.93
C ILE A 439 26.43 2.23 -20.22
N SER A 440 26.42 2.90 -21.37
CA SER A 440 26.61 2.20 -22.66
C SER A 440 28.02 1.58 -22.73
N ARG A 441 28.13 0.41 -23.37
CA ARG A 441 29.39 -0.30 -23.58
C ARG A 441 30.48 0.62 -24.13
N ARG A 442 30.11 1.48 -25.08
CA ARG A 442 31.01 2.46 -25.68
C ARG A 442 31.53 3.47 -24.66
N THR A 443 30.66 4.00 -23.80
CA THR A 443 31.05 4.93 -22.74
C THR A 443 32.01 4.26 -21.74
N ILE A 444 31.74 2.99 -21.38
CA ILE A 444 32.62 2.21 -20.51
C ILE A 444 34.01 2.06 -21.13
N CYS A 445 34.10 1.73 -22.41
CA CYS A 445 35.38 1.66 -23.11
C CYS A 445 36.14 2.99 -23.07
N PHE A 446 35.47 4.11 -23.25
CA PHE A 446 36.10 5.43 -23.10
C PHE A 446 36.46 5.77 -21.66
N ASN A 447 35.74 5.26 -20.67
CA ASN A 447 36.14 5.40 -19.27
C ASN A 447 37.42 4.62 -18.99
N ILE A 448 37.50 3.38 -19.46
CA ILE A 448 38.70 2.54 -19.38
C ILE A 448 39.90 3.24 -20.05
N TYR A 449 39.69 3.79 -21.25
CA TYR A 449 40.72 4.55 -21.96
C TYR A 449 41.28 5.69 -21.10
N ARG A 450 40.41 6.51 -20.53
CA ARG A 450 40.80 7.65 -19.68
C ARG A 450 41.53 7.20 -18.42
N GLU A 451 41.07 6.10 -17.82
CA GLU A 451 41.68 5.59 -16.58
C GLU A 451 43.05 4.99 -16.82
N ILE A 452 43.24 4.23 -17.91
CA ILE A 452 44.59 3.73 -18.29
C ILE A 452 45.54 4.89 -18.56
N LEU A 453 45.11 5.96 -19.22
CA LEU A 453 45.95 7.14 -19.45
C LEU A 453 46.38 7.85 -18.17
N ARG A 454 45.47 7.89 -17.16
CA ARG A 454 45.82 8.43 -15.84
C ARG A 454 46.78 7.52 -15.10
N ALA A 455 46.46 6.23 -15.06
CA ALA A 455 47.30 5.24 -14.40
C ALA A 455 48.71 5.13 -15.04
N ALA A 456 48.83 5.33 -16.36
CA ALA A 456 50.09 5.27 -17.08
C ALA A 456 51.14 6.29 -16.61
N GLN A 457 50.73 7.38 -15.96
CA GLN A 457 51.62 8.40 -15.41
C GLN A 457 52.36 7.91 -14.16
N ASP A 458 51.72 7.05 -13.37
CA ASP A 458 52.25 6.57 -12.10
C ASP A 458 52.76 5.12 -12.14
N MET A 459 52.37 4.35 -13.17
CA MET A 459 52.73 2.95 -13.32
C MET A 459 54.04 2.76 -14.08
N THR A 460 54.95 1.99 -13.50
CA THR A 460 56.30 1.73 -14.05
C THR A 460 56.45 0.36 -14.72
N GLY A 461 55.45 -0.53 -14.58
CA GLY A 461 55.46 -1.88 -15.14
C GLY A 461 55.53 -1.93 -16.67
N GLU A 462 55.91 -3.07 -17.25
CA GLU A 462 56.09 -3.24 -18.69
C GLU A 462 54.80 -3.43 -19.49
N ARG A 463 53.70 -3.81 -18.83
CA ARG A 463 52.38 -4.04 -19.47
C ARG A 463 51.22 -3.75 -18.54
N PHE A 464 50.08 -3.40 -19.12
CA PHE A 464 48.80 -3.27 -18.43
C PHE A 464 47.99 -4.56 -18.58
N THR A 465 47.36 -5.01 -17.48
CA THR A 465 46.32 -6.02 -17.51
C THR A 465 45.02 -5.36 -17.14
N LEU A 466 44.08 -5.40 -18.05
CA LEU A 466 42.72 -4.85 -17.89
C LEU A 466 41.75 -6.01 -17.65
N ARG A 467 41.20 -6.12 -16.45
CA ARG A 467 40.10 -7.06 -16.18
C ARG A 467 38.76 -6.34 -16.39
N VAL A 468 37.86 -6.94 -17.15
CA VAL A 468 36.57 -6.38 -17.52
C VAL A 468 35.52 -7.47 -17.65
N ASN A 469 34.23 -7.08 -17.64
CA ASN A 469 33.17 -7.98 -18.01
C ASN A 469 33.41 -8.58 -19.42
N PRO A 470 33.02 -9.86 -19.67
CA PRO A 470 33.25 -10.52 -20.97
C PRO A 470 32.63 -9.77 -22.17
N GLU A 471 31.47 -9.14 -22.03
CA GLU A 471 30.83 -8.36 -23.10
C GLU A 471 31.65 -7.09 -23.45
N ILE A 472 32.29 -6.47 -22.47
CA ILE A 472 33.17 -5.31 -22.67
C ILE A 472 34.49 -5.79 -23.31
N ALA A 473 35.01 -6.95 -22.91
CA ALA A 473 36.19 -7.52 -23.52
C ALA A 473 35.95 -7.80 -25.02
N GLU A 474 34.83 -8.42 -25.37
CA GLU A 474 34.46 -8.68 -26.76
C GLU A 474 34.30 -7.36 -27.55
N TYR A 475 33.68 -6.36 -26.96
CA TYR A 475 33.47 -5.05 -27.57
C TYR A 475 34.79 -4.31 -27.81
N LEU A 476 35.75 -4.38 -26.88
CA LEU A 476 37.11 -3.84 -27.01
C LEU A 476 37.93 -4.58 -28.05
N HIS A 477 37.75 -5.90 -28.21
CA HIS A 477 38.45 -6.67 -29.27
C HIS A 477 37.84 -6.46 -30.66
N GLY A 478 36.53 -6.12 -30.71
CA GLY A 478 35.76 -5.93 -31.95
C GLY A 478 35.61 -4.48 -32.37
N GLU A 479 34.46 -3.91 -32.03
CA GLU A 479 34.01 -2.58 -32.55
C GLU A 479 34.90 -1.42 -32.09
N GLU A 480 35.43 -1.46 -30.88
CA GLU A 480 36.26 -0.40 -30.30
C GLU A 480 37.75 -0.80 -30.12
N ASN A 481 38.23 -1.73 -30.92
CA ASN A 481 39.65 -2.14 -30.88
C ASN A 481 40.63 -0.98 -31.10
N ARG A 482 40.18 0.09 -31.78
CA ARG A 482 40.98 1.32 -31.96
C ARG A 482 41.40 1.96 -30.64
N ILE A 483 40.61 1.81 -29.59
CA ILE A 483 40.91 2.33 -28.25
C ILE A 483 42.13 1.65 -27.69
N ILE A 484 42.25 0.33 -27.82
CA ILE A 484 43.40 -0.46 -27.33
C ILE A 484 44.66 -0.11 -28.12
N VAL A 485 44.56 -0.10 -29.44
CA VAL A 485 45.71 0.27 -30.33
C VAL A 485 46.22 1.68 -30.00
N LEU A 486 45.31 2.63 -29.78
CA LEU A 486 45.68 4.01 -29.43
C LEU A 486 46.32 4.09 -28.04
N LEU A 487 45.80 3.34 -27.06
CA LEU A 487 46.39 3.26 -25.71
C LEU A 487 47.84 2.70 -25.76
N GLU A 488 48.06 1.61 -26.49
CA GLU A 488 49.38 1.01 -26.66
C GLU A 488 50.38 1.96 -27.35
N GLN A 489 49.89 2.73 -28.35
CA GLN A 489 50.73 3.74 -29.03
C GLN A 489 51.12 4.90 -28.09
N ILE A 490 50.17 5.39 -27.27
CA ILE A 490 50.42 6.53 -26.38
C ILE A 490 51.25 6.12 -25.17
N THR A 491 50.99 4.97 -24.58
CA THR A 491 51.67 4.52 -23.36
C THR A 491 52.97 3.77 -23.64
N GLY A 492 53.17 3.29 -24.87
CA GLY A 492 54.29 2.44 -25.24
C GLY A 492 54.27 1.04 -24.61
N LYS A 493 53.15 0.65 -24.00
CA LYS A 493 52.97 -0.60 -23.25
C LYS A 493 51.81 -1.40 -23.82
N PRO A 494 51.93 -2.73 -23.94
CA PRO A 494 50.83 -3.58 -24.37
C PRO A 494 49.69 -3.63 -23.31
N VAL A 495 48.44 -3.70 -23.78
CA VAL A 495 47.24 -3.82 -22.95
C VAL A 495 46.65 -5.22 -23.13
N ILE A 496 46.73 -6.06 -22.10
CA ILE A 496 46.16 -7.40 -22.10
C ILE A 496 44.77 -7.36 -21.47
N ILE A 497 43.74 -7.70 -22.24
CA ILE A 497 42.35 -7.75 -21.78
C ILE A 497 42.06 -9.14 -21.21
N TYR A 498 41.59 -9.17 -19.97
CA TYR A 498 41.22 -10.41 -19.26
C TYR A 498 39.72 -10.40 -18.90
N PRO A 499 38.88 -11.24 -19.56
CA PRO A 499 37.46 -11.33 -19.24
C PRO A 499 37.23 -11.89 -17.84
N HIS A 500 36.45 -11.18 -17.01
CA HIS A 500 36.06 -11.60 -15.66
C HIS A 500 34.56 -11.73 -15.55
N LYS A 501 34.04 -12.97 -15.39
CA LYS A 501 32.60 -13.27 -15.46
C LYS A 501 31.78 -12.69 -14.32
N GLU A 502 32.39 -12.46 -13.17
CA GLU A 502 31.70 -11.95 -11.97
C GLU A 502 31.60 -10.43 -11.93
N PHE A 503 32.30 -9.72 -12.83
CA PHE A 503 32.24 -8.27 -12.88
C PHE A 503 30.93 -7.78 -13.44
N HIS A 504 30.38 -6.74 -12.81
CA HIS A 504 29.34 -5.94 -13.43
C HIS A 504 29.85 -5.33 -14.74
N MET A 505 28.95 -5.00 -15.67
CA MET A 505 29.36 -4.45 -16.98
C MET A 505 30.21 -3.17 -16.84
N GLU A 506 29.93 -2.36 -15.83
CA GLU A 506 30.59 -1.09 -15.55
C GLU A 506 31.87 -1.23 -14.72
N GLU A 507 32.11 -2.42 -14.18
CA GLU A 507 33.24 -2.72 -13.30
C GLU A 507 34.48 -3.13 -14.13
N PHE A 508 35.63 -2.55 -13.80
CA PHE A 508 36.90 -2.92 -14.38
C PHE A 508 38.05 -2.63 -13.42
N ASP A 509 39.12 -3.41 -13.55
CA ASP A 509 40.36 -3.24 -12.81
C ASP A 509 41.53 -3.12 -13.77
N ILE A 510 42.52 -2.30 -13.41
CA ILE A 510 43.77 -2.10 -14.16
C ILE A 510 44.93 -2.45 -13.25
N PHE A 511 45.76 -3.37 -13.70
CA PHE A 511 46.98 -3.80 -13.01
C PHE A 511 48.21 -3.62 -13.90
N GLU A 512 49.33 -3.32 -13.29
CA GLU A 512 50.61 -3.44 -13.94
C GLU A 512 51.32 -4.74 -13.54
N HIS A 513 52.07 -5.29 -14.44
CA HIS A 513 53.01 -6.39 -14.14
C HIS A 513 54.43 -5.87 -14.23
N GLN A 514 55.17 -6.04 -13.14
CA GLN A 514 56.63 -5.94 -13.14
C GLN A 514 57.18 -7.19 -13.82
N ALA A 515 58.34 -7.06 -14.52
CA ALA A 515 58.97 -8.11 -15.28
C ALA A 515 59.28 -9.38 -14.44
#